data_21a43b8bfa907e054d69f050f4d12ef3
#
_entry.id   21a43b8bfa907e054d69f050f4d12ef3
#
_cell.length_a   1.000
_cell.length_b   1.000
_cell.length_c   1.000
_cell.angle_alpha   90.00
_cell.angle_beta   90.00
_cell.angle_gamma   90.00
#
_symmetry.space_group_name_H-M   'P 1'
#
loop_
_entity.id
_entity.type
_entity.pdbx_description
1 polymer ?
#
loop_
_entity_poly.entity_id
_entity_poly.type
_entity_poly.pdbx_seq_one_letter_code
_entity_poly.pdbx_strand_id
1 'polypeptide(L)'
;MPDHVPVSPETVRAIAIRHGLSDRALTPLADTGIINAVYLLDDDLVLRVPRDHPAHVAQARVEAVAIPAASSAGVRTPALVAYDDACDLLPVPYLVVERIRGRALSALDLEPGETPDVWREVGRDLARLHTSAGPAGPLGELWVRPDPRELVEQRAADGWFTGLEARWLGAWLDRLAVAALPAPAVERFLHRDPQATNIMVGPGSLDYIAILDWGCAGRGDPAWDFFGMPLRAVPFVLEGHREVAPLDRDETAEARILWRHVQWSLAILPRGAAPGLSWGERPLAWLLEVLRFFLDQPPPPWRELAPSTSFRRAQAAGPARQPYG
;
A
#
# COMPACT_ATOMS: atom_id res chain seq x y z
N MET A 1 -12.18 9.92 16.64
CA MET A 1 -11.74 10.29 15.28
C MET A 1 -11.65 11.79 15.22
N PRO A 2 -10.69 12.40 14.47
CA PRO A 2 -10.68 13.84 14.22
C PRO A 2 -12.00 14.28 13.58
N ASP A 3 -12.44 15.49 13.89
CA ASP A 3 -13.72 16.00 13.44
C ASP A 3 -13.75 16.25 11.92
N HIS A 4 -14.91 16.05 11.33
CA HIS A 4 -15.15 16.46 9.96
C HIS A 4 -15.20 17.99 9.86
N VAL A 5 -14.50 18.53 8.85
CA VAL A 5 -14.67 19.93 8.47
C VAL A 5 -15.99 20.03 7.71
N PRO A 6 -16.98 20.78 8.24
CA PRO A 6 -18.26 20.93 7.55
C PRO A 6 -18.11 21.74 6.26
N VAL A 7 -18.70 21.24 5.18
CA VAL A 7 -18.69 21.90 3.87
C VAL A 7 -20.12 22.33 3.54
N SER A 8 -20.34 23.64 3.50
CA SER A 8 -21.65 24.20 3.14
C SER A 8 -21.82 24.34 1.63
N PRO A 9 -23.06 24.39 1.11
CA PRO A 9 -23.32 24.70 -0.29
C PRO A 9 -22.70 26.03 -0.76
N GLU A 10 -22.65 27.04 0.14
CA GLU A 10 -22.00 28.32 -0.15
C GLU A 10 -20.50 28.15 -0.33
N THR A 11 -19.84 27.35 0.54
CA THR A 11 -18.43 27.01 0.44
C THR A 11 -18.12 26.33 -0.90
N VAL A 12 -18.95 25.36 -1.32
CA VAL A 12 -18.77 24.67 -2.61
C VAL A 12 -18.90 25.65 -3.79
N ARG A 13 -19.89 26.56 -3.74
CA ARG A 13 -20.01 27.57 -4.77
C ARG A 13 -18.80 28.51 -4.83
N ALA A 14 -18.26 28.90 -3.67
CA ALA A 14 -17.04 29.70 -3.59
C ALA A 14 -15.81 28.95 -4.16
N ILE A 15 -15.67 27.65 -3.88
CA ILE A 15 -14.65 26.77 -4.46
C ILE A 15 -14.83 26.70 -5.99
N ALA A 16 -16.04 26.46 -6.48
CA ALA A 16 -16.33 26.40 -7.91
C ALA A 16 -15.96 27.70 -8.63
N ILE A 17 -16.34 28.86 -8.07
CA ILE A 17 -16.00 30.19 -8.62
C ILE A 17 -14.47 30.38 -8.64
N ARG A 18 -13.76 30.07 -7.54
CA ARG A 18 -12.32 30.23 -7.40
C ARG A 18 -11.55 29.47 -8.51
N HIS A 19 -11.99 28.28 -8.82
CA HIS A 19 -11.30 27.40 -9.76
C HIS A 19 -11.91 27.40 -11.16
N GLY A 20 -12.83 28.32 -11.47
CA GLY A 20 -13.47 28.41 -12.79
C GLY A 20 -14.34 27.20 -13.14
N LEU A 21 -14.79 26.47 -12.15
CA LEU A 21 -15.76 25.39 -12.32
C LEU A 21 -17.16 25.98 -12.45
N SER A 22 -18.02 25.38 -13.28
CA SER A 22 -19.44 25.79 -13.37
C SER A 22 -20.14 25.57 -12.03
N ASP A 23 -21.31 26.22 -11.85
CA ASP A 23 -22.16 25.99 -10.67
C ASP A 23 -22.50 24.50 -10.57
N ARG A 24 -22.08 23.88 -9.49
CA ARG A 24 -22.11 22.42 -9.30
C ARG A 24 -22.90 22.02 -8.08
N ALA A 25 -23.68 20.95 -8.24
CA ALA A 25 -24.39 20.36 -7.11
C ALA A 25 -23.41 19.58 -6.19
N LEU A 26 -23.61 19.70 -4.90
CA LEU A 26 -22.85 18.96 -3.87
C LEU A 26 -23.67 17.77 -3.39
N THR A 27 -23.10 16.58 -3.53
CA THR A 27 -23.67 15.37 -2.94
C THR A 27 -22.62 14.73 -2.04
N PRO A 28 -22.85 14.61 -0.72
CA PRO A 28 -21.94 13.85 0.15
C PRO A 28 -21.87 12.41 -0.33
N LEU A 29 -20.65 11.89 -0.54
CA LEU A 29 -20.46 10.45 -0.61
C LEU A 29 -20.55 9.90 0.80
N ALA A 30 -21.16 8.72 0.95
CA ALA A 30 -21.27 8.06 2.25
C ALA A 30 -19.91 8.10 2.95
N ASP A 31 -19.89 8.33 4.27
CA ASP A 31 -18.71 8.55 5.10
C ASP A 31 -17.81 7.30 5.17
N THR A 32 -17.16 6.99 4.05
CA THR A 32 -16.28 5.85 3.89
C THR A 32 -14.81 6.21 4.10
N GLY A 33 -14.48 7.51 4.16
CA GLY A 33 -13.12 8.00 4.27
C GLY A 33 -12.61 8.13 5.71
N ILE A 34 -11.59 7.39 6.09
CA ILE A 34 -10.93 7.54 7.40
C ILE A 34 -10.20 8.90 7.47
N ILE A 35 -9.63 9.35 6.36
CA ILE A 35 -8.74 10.51 6.24
C ILE A 35 -9.48 11.74 5.73
N ASN A 36 -10.30 11.59 4.69
CA ASN A 36 -10.97 12.66 3.99
C ASN A 36 -12.49 12.57 4.11
N ALA A 37 -13.16 13.72 4.24
CA ALA A 37 -14.53 13.86 3.82
C ALA A 37 -14.58 13.98 2.29
N VAL A 38 -15.45 13.23 1.65
CA VAL A 38 -15.52 13.12 0.19
C VAL A 38 -16.91 13.53 -0.29
N TYR A 39 -16.94 14.44 -1.27
CA TYR A 39 -18.16 14.95 -1.85
C TYR A 39 -18.10 14.85 -3.38
N LEU A 40 -19.21 14.46 -4.00
CA LEU A 40 -19.37 14.60 -5.45
C LEU A 40 -19.66 16.06 -5.78
N LEU A 41 -18.96 16.58 -6.77
CA LEU A 41 -19.29 17.82 -7.46
C LEU A 41 -19.89 17.46 -8.82
N ASP A 42 -21.21 17.44 -8.90
CA ASP A 42 -21.97 16.81 -9.99
C ASP A 42 -21.54 15.34 -10.20
N ASP A 43 -21.41 14.93 -11.45
CA ASP A 43 -21.15 13.55 -11.83
C ASP A 43 -19.70 13.26 -12.18
N ASP A 44 -18.85 14.27 -12.32
CA ASP A 44 -17.52 14.14 -12.93
C ASP A 44 -16.35 14.55 -12.04
N LEU A 45 -16.60 15.22 -10.90
CA LEU A 45 -15.56 15.65 -10.00
C LEU A 45 -15.82 15.20 -8.56
N VAL A 46 -14.74 15.15 -7.80
CA VAL A 46 -14.74 14.80 -6.37
C VAL A 46 -13.99 15.88 -5.60
N LEU A 47 -14.64 16.48 -4.61
CA LEU A 47 -14.00 17.32 -3.61
C LEU A 47 -13.55 16.45 -2.44
N ARG A 48 -12.26 16.50 -2.10
CA ARG A 48 -11.64 15.82 -0.97
C ARG A 48 -11.21 16.87 0.05
N VAL A 49 -11.72 16.76 1.26
CA VAL A 49 -11.41 17.66 2.38
C VAL A 49 -10.82 16.81 3.51
N PRO A 50 -9.54 16.96 3.85
CA PRO A 50 -8.96 16.20 4.95
C PRO A 50 -9.67 16.54 6.27
N ARG A 51 -9.78 15.58 7.15
CA ARG A 51 -10.19 15.85 8.52
C ARG A 51 -9.16 16.75 9.20
N ASP A 52 -9.58 17.59 10.14
CA ASP A 52 -8.70 18.52 10.84
C ASP A 52 -7.71 17.76 11.76
N HIS A 53 -6.66 17.28 11.14
CA HIS A 53 -5.56 16.60 11.81
C HIS A 53 -4.26 16.81 11.01
N PRO A 54 -3.13 17.18 11.65
CA PRO A 54 -1.89 17.48 10.95
C PRO A 54 -1.43 16.40 9.96
N ALA A 55 -1.57 15.13 10.30
CA ALA A 55 -1.19 14.03 9.42
C ALA A 55 -2.06 13.96 8.15
N HIS A 56 -3.39 14.20 8.26
CA HIS A 56 -4.31 14.19 7.13
C HIS A 56 -4.08 15.41 6.21
N VAL A 57 -3.83 16.57 6.81
CA VAL A 57 -3.42 17.79 6.07
C VAL A 57 -2.11 17.55 5.31
N ALA A 58 -1.12 16.89 5.93
CA ALA A 58 0.13 16.53 5.27
C ALA A 58 -0.10 15.60 4.07
N GLN A 59 -0.99 14.61 4.19
CA GLN A 59 -1.35 13.70 3.09
C GLN A 59 -2.02 14.45 1.92
N ALA A 60 -2.90 15.42 2.18
CA ALA A 60 -3.49 16.24 1.13
C ALA A 60 -2.42 17.03 0.33
N ARG A 61 -1.38 17.53 1.00
CA ARG A 61 -0.23 18.18 0.35
C ARG A 61 0.58 17.22 -0.51
N VAL A 62 0.76 15.99 -0.03
CA VAL A 62 1.42 14.93 -0.80
C VAL A 62 0.62 14.59 -2.06
N GLU A 63 -0.70 14.40 -1.95
CA GLU A 63 -1.57 14.12 -3.10
C GLU A 63 -1.47 15.21 -4.17
N ALA A 64 -1.44 16.47 -3.77
CA ALA A 64 -1.37 17.61 -4.68
C ALA A 64 -0.14 17.59 -5.60
N VAL A 65 0.98 17.00 -5.16
CA VAL A 65 2.19 16.88 -5.98
C VAL A 65 2.35 15.49 -6.60
N ALA A 66 1.86 14.45 -5.92
CA ALA A 66 2.02 13.08 -6.36
C ALA A 66 1.12 12.73 -7.56
N ILE A 67 -0.16 13.16 -7.54
CA ILE A 67 -1.12 12.88 -8.62
C ILE A 67 -0.62 13.42 -9.97
N PRO A 68 -0.22 14.71 -10.12
CA PRO A 68 0.28 15.21 -11.39
C PRO A 68 1.57 14.51 -11.85
N ALA A 69 2.47 14.18 -10.91
CA ALA A 69 3.70 13.49 -11.24
C ALA A 69 3.45 12.06 -11.73
N ALA A 70 2.53 11.32 -11.09
CA ALA A 70 2.11 9.98 -11.52
C ALA A 70 1.44 10.02 -12.90
N SER A 71 0.52 10.96 -13.11
CA SER A 71 -0.12 11.17 -14.41
C SER A 71 0.91 11.46 -15.51
N SER A 72 1.89 12.34 -15.23
CA SER A 72 2.98 12.66 -16.16
C SER A 72 3.90 11.46 -16.45
N ALA A 73 4.00 10.51 -15.52
CA ALA A 73 4.72 9.25 -15.72
C ALA A 73 3.89 8.22 -16.55
N GLY A 74 2.66 8.53 -16.91
CA GLY A 74 1.76 7.64 -17.65
C GLY A 74 1.04 6.62 -16.78
N VAL A 75 0.95 6.87 -15.48
CA VAL A 75 0.17 6.06 -14.54
C VAL A 75 -1.30 6.47 -14.63
N ARG A 76 -2.19 5.50 -14.69
CA ARG A 76 -3.65 5.74 -14.65
C ARG A 76 -4.06 6.18 -13.25
N THR A 77 -4.39 7.44 -13.12
CA THR A 77 -4.76 8.11 -11.86
C THR A 77 -5.80 9.19 -12.14
N PRO A 78 -6.64 9.58 -11.17
CA PRO A 78 -7.51 10.74 -11.34
C PRO A 78 -6.70 11.99 -11.72
N ALA A 79 -7.23 12.82 -12.61
CA ALA A 79 -6.63 14.12 -12.84
C ALA A 79 -6.83 15.03 -11.60
N LEU A 80 -5.77 15.73 -11.17
CA LEU A 80 -5.90 16.81 -10.20
C LEU A 80 -6.42 18.05 -10.93
N VAL A 81 -7.63 18.48 -10.59
CA VAL A 81 -8.29 19.66 -11.19
C VAL A 81 -7.93 20.93 -10.43
N ALA A 82 -7.93 20.87 -9.09
CA ALA A 82 -7.57 21.99 -8.24
C ALA A 82 -6.98 21.52 -6.90
N TYR A 83 -6.10 22.32 -6.37
CA TYR A 83 -5.62 22.24 -5.01
C TYR A 83 -5.55 23.66 -4.41
N ASP A 84 -5.99 23.80 -3.18
CA ASP A 84 -5.93 25.08 -2.47
C ASP A 84 -5.52 24.85 -1.02
N ASP A 85 -4.47 25.54 -0.58
CA ASP A 85 -3.96 25.51 0.80
C ASP A 85 -3.95 26.90 1.46
N ALA A 86 -4.67 27.86 0.87
CA ALA A 86 -4.82 29.20 1.45
C ALA A 86 -5.61 29.19 2.76
N CYS A 87 -6.44 28.16 2.95
CA CYS A 87 -7.25 27.95 4.16
C CYS A 87 -8.20 29.13 4.51
N ASP A 88 -8.67 29.84 3.49
CA ASP A 88 -9.60 30.97 3.64
C ASP A 88 -11.07 30.59 3.33
N LEU A 89 -11.31 29.57 2.52
CA LEU A 89 -12.64 29.00 2.27
C LEU A 89 -12.98 27.84 3.22
N LEU A 90 -11.99 27.04 3.55
CA LEU A 90 -12.04 25.96 4.54
C LEU A 90 -10.86 26.11 5.49
N PRO A 91 -10.94 25.67 6.76
CA PRO A 91 -9.82 25.78 7.71
C PRO A 91 -8.67 24.81 7.43
N VAL A 92 -8.82 23.97 6.42
CA VAL A 92 -7.85 22.97 5.95
C VAL A 92 -7.70 23.06 4.44
N PRO A 93 -6.59 22.60 3.84
CA PRO A 93 -6.47 22.50 2.39
C PRO A 93 -7.53 21.54 1.81
N TYR A 94 -7.82 21.70 0.52
CA TYR A 94 -8.71 20.77 -0.18
C TYR A 94 -8.20 20.47 -1.60
N LEU A 95 -8.68 19.36 -2.14
CA LEU A 95 -8.40 18.96 -3.52
C LEU A 95 -9.72 18.74 -4.28
N VAL A 96 -9.71 19.12 -5.56
CA VAL A 96 -10.72 18.70 -6.51
C VAL A 96 -10.05 17.80 -7.53
N VAL A 97 -10.56 16.57 -7.66
CA VAL A 97 -10.00 15.57 -8.57
C VAL A 97 -11.11 15.04 -9.49
N GLU A 98 -10.70 14.48 -10.61
CA GLU A 98 -11.59 13.72 -11.50
C GLU A 98 -12.26 12.56 -10.75
N ARG A 99 -13.54 12.34 -11.05
CA ARG A 99 -14.24 11.15 -10.57
C ARG A 99 -13.95 9.94 -11.43
N ILE A 100 -13.28 8.95 -10.90
CA ILE A 100 -13.13 7.66 -11.57
C ILE A 100 -14.42 6.85 -11.42
N ARG A 101 -15.08 6.60 -12.56
CA ARG A 101 -16.33 5.82 -12.63
C ARG A 101 -16.01 4.34 -12.71
N GLY A 102 -16.04 3.65 -11.58
CA GLY A 102 -15.70 2.24 -11.49
C GLY A 102 -16.07 1.67 -10.13
N ARG A 103 -15.56 0.49 -9.86
CA ARG A 103 -15.66 -0.19 -8.57
C ARG A 103 -14.27 -0.47 -8.04
N ALA A 104 -14.08 -0.35 -6.73
CA ALA A 104 -12.85 -0.83 -6.10
C ALA A 104 -12.73 -2.34 -6.30
N LEU A 105 -11.54 -2.83 -6.63
CA LEU A 105 -11.28 -4.26 -6.82
C LEU A 105 -11.65 -5.07 -5.57
N SER A 106 -11.40 -4.51 -4.38
CA SER A 106 -11.78 -5.11 -3.09
C SER A 106 -13.28 -5.34 -2.91
N ALA A 107 -14.14 -4.61 -3.65
CA ALA A 107 -15.59 -4.76 -3.56
C ALA A 107 -16.14 -5.93 -4.40
N LEU A 108 -15.27 -6.65 -5.12
CA LEU A 108 -15.70 -7.73 -6.01
C LEU A 108 -15.65 -9.10 -5.36
N ASP A 109 -15.02 -9.22 -4.19
CA ASP A 109 -14.82 -10.49 -3.46
C ASP A 109 -14.20 -11.59 -4.34
N LEU A 110 -13.23 -11.21 -5.19
CA LEU A 110 -12.53 -12.09 -6.11
C LEU A 110 -11.12 -12.42 -5.57
N GLU A 111 -10.70 -13.66 -5.81
CA GLU A 111 -9.34 -14.07 -5.53
C GLU A 111 -8.36 -13.48 -6.57
N PRO A 112 -7.09 -13.22 -6.21
CA PRO A 112 -6.11 -12.65 -7.14
C PRO A 112 -5.95 -13.44 -8.45
N GLY A 113 -6.06 -14.77 -8.39
CA GLY A 113 -5.99 -15.64 -9.57
C GLY A 113 -7.18 -15.52 -10.53
N GLU A 114 -8.28 -14.89 -10.12
CA GLU A 114 -9.44 -14.61 -10.96
C GLU A 114 -9.32 -13.26 -11.70
N THR A 115 -8.36 -12.42 -11.29
CA THR A 115 -8.12 -11.09 -11.86
C THR A 115 -6.65 -10.84 -12.23
N PRO A 116 -5.95 -11.81 -12.87
CA PRO A 116 -4.52 -11.71 -13.12
C PRO A 116 -4.15 -10.50 -14.01
N ASP A 117 -4.99 -10.18 -15.01
CA ASP A 117 -4.73 -9.08 -15.93
C ASP A 117 -4.87 -7.71 -15.27
N VAL A 118 -5.78 -7.55 -14.31
CA VAL A 118 -5.86 -6.33 -13.47
C VAL A 118 -4.53 -6.11 -12.75
N TRP A 119 -4.00 -7.15 -12.11
CA TRP A 119 -2.76 -7.06 -11.35
C TRP A 119 -1.54 -6.83 -12.24
N ARG A 120 -1.48 -7.40 -13.45
CA ARG A 120 -0.44 -7.11 -14.44
C ARG A 120 -0.47 -5.63 -14.86
N GLU A 121 -1.66 -5.09 -15.13
CA GLU A 121 -1.81 -3.69 -15.48
C GLU A 121 -1.38 -2.74 -14.35
N VAL A 122 -1.72 -3.07 -13.09
CA VAL A 122 -1.20 -2.35 -11.91
C VAL A 122 0.33 -2.41 -11.89
N GLY A 123 0.91 -3.58 -12.15
CA GLY A 123 2.36 -3.76 -12.23
C GLY A 123 3.01 -2.86 -13.29
N ARG A 124 2.41 -2.74 -14.48
CA ARG A 124 2.91 -1.85 -15.53
C ARG A 124 2.88 -0.38 -15.10
N ASP A 125 1.84 0.03 -14.40
CA ASP A 125 1.73 1.40 -13.89
C ASP A 125 2.75 1.68 -12.77
N LEU A 126 2.95 0.74 -11.84
CA LEU A 126 4.00 0.84 -10.82
C LEU A 126 5.41 0.92 -11.45
N ALA A 127 5.67 0.18 -12.53
CA ALA A 127 6.96 0.27 -13.23
C ALA A 127 7.18 1.65 -13.86
N ARG A 128 6.15 2.24 -14.48
CA ARG A 128 6.20 3.62 -14.99
C ARG A 128 6.49 4.61 -13.86
N LEU A 129 5.82 4.44 -12.73
CA LEU A 129 6.03 5.26 -11.53
C LEU A 129 7.48 5.17 -11.05
N HIS A 130 7.99 3.96 -10.83
CA HIS A 130 9.33 3.70 -10.29
C HIS A 130 10.46 4.16 -11.21
N THR A 131 10.22 4.21 -12.52
CA THR A 131 11.20 4.70 -13.49
C THR A 131 11.15 6.22 -13.69
N SER A 132 10.12 6.88 -13.18
CA SER A 132 9.99 8.33 -13.26
C SER A 132 10.89 9.06 -12.24
N ALA A 133 11.18 10.33 -12.52
CA ALA A 133 11.92 11.18 -11.58
C ALA A 133 11.14 11.48 -10.29
N GLY A 134 9.81 11.33 -10.33
CA GLY A 134 8.92 11.76 -9.27
C GLY A 134 8.82 13.28 -9.13
N PRO A 135 7.95 13.77 -8.23
CA PRO A 135 7.72 15.20 -8.06
C PRO A 135 8.86 15.89 -7.31
N ALA A 136 9.03 17.19 -7.59
CA ALA A 136 9.71 18.11 -6.72
C ALA A 136 8.67 18.70 -5.75
N GLY A 137 8.69 18.30 -4.49
CA GLY A 137 7.71 18.79 -3.51
C GLY A 137 7.60 17.87 -2.28
N PRO A 138 6.69 18.17 -1.36
CA PRO A 138 6.53 17.37 -0.16
C PRO A 138 6.04 15.96 -0.53
N LEU A 139 6.77 14.97 -0.08
CA LEU A 139 6.41 13.57 -0.14
C LEU A 139 6.30 13.01 1.28
N GLY A 140 5.54 11.93 1.44
CA GLY A 140 5.42 11.26 2.71
C GLY A 140 6.77 10.71 3.20
N GLU A 141 7.03 10.85 4.49
CA GLU A 141 8.19 10.21 5.11
C GLU A 141 8.05 8.68 5.06
N LEU A 142 9.17 7.99 4.92
CA LEU A 142 9.17 6.53 4.97
C LEU A 142 8.86 6.09 6.42
N TRP A 143 7.83 5.29 6.57
CA TRP A 143 7.55 4.67 7.87
C TRP A 143 8.59 3.58 8.14
N VAL A 144 9.59 3.92 8.94
CA VAL A 144 10.57 2.94 9.42
C VAL A 144 9.85 1.95 10.32
N ARG A 145 9.79 0.70 9.90
CA ARG A 145 9.29 -0.40 10.73
C ARG A 145 10.48 -1.12 11.36
N PRO A 146 10.34 -1.66 12.58
CA PRO A 146 11.34 -2.52 13.19
C PRO A 146 11.67 -3.70 12.27
N ASP A 147 12.89 -4.21 12.37
CA ASP A 147 13.28 -5.44 11.69
C ASP A 147 12.30 -6.58 12.07
N PRO A 148 11.82 -7.38 11.11
CA PRO A 148 10.88 -8.45 11.44
C PRO A 148 11.43 -9.48 12.43
N ARG A 149 12.75 -9.63 12.58
CA ARG A 149 13.37 -10.45 13.60
C ARG A 149 13.15 -9.86 15.00
N GLU A 150 13.32 -8.56 15.16
CA GLU A 150 12.98 -7.84 16.39
C GLU A 150 11.47 -7.96 16.71
N LEU A 151 10.62 -7.89 15.68
CA LEU A 151 9.19 -8.10 15.84
C LEU A 151 8.85 -9.51 16.34
N VAL A 152 9.54 -10.55 15.85
CA VAL A 152 9.38 -11.92 16.36
C VAL A 152 9.71 -12.00 17.84
N GLU A 153 10.84 -11.40 18.27
CA GLU A 153 11.24 -11.37 19.68
C GLU A 153 10.20 -10.64 20.55
N GLN A 154 9.74 -9.48 20.10
CA GLN A 154 8.69 -8.72 20.77
C GLN A 154 7.39 -9.52 20.87
N ARG A 155 6.93 -10.14 19.79
CA ARG A 155 5.70 -10.95 19.78
C ARG A 155 5.82 -12.20 20.66
N ALA A 156 7.02 -12.80 20.76
CA ALA A 156 7.26 -13.89 21.70
C ALA A 156 7.21 -13.41 23.16
N ALA A 157 7.79 -12.26 23.47
CA ALA A 157 7.70 -11.66 24.81
C ALA A 157 6.25 -11.29 25.18
N ASP A 158 5.45 -10.84 24.20
CA ASP A 158 4.02 -10.54 24.36
C ASP A 158 3.14 -11.81 24.47
N GLY A 159 3.71 -13.02 24.32
CA GLY A 159 2.98 -14.29 24.42
C GLY A 159 2.28 -14.76 23.14
N TRP A 160 2.54 -14.10 21.97
CA TRP A 160 1.97 -14.51 20.67
C TRP A 160 2.61 -15.78 20.13
N PHE A 161 3.87 -16.03 20.47
CA PHE A 161 4.65 -17.17 20.01
C PHE A 161 5.33 -17.88 21.18
N THR A 162 5.40 -19.18 21.10
CA THR A 162 6.29 -19.96 21.97
C THR A 162 7.74 -19.73 21.57
N GLY A 163 8.68 -20.01 22.48
CA GLY A 163 10.11 -19.91 22.15
C GLY A 163 10.55 -20.83 21.00
N LEU A 164 9.81 -21.92 20.73
CA LEU A 164 10.08 -22.80 19.58
C LEU A 164 9.66 -22.15 18.26
N GLU A 165 8.46 -21.56 18.22
CA GLU A 165 7.94 -20.85 17.07
C GLU A 165 8.77 -19.60 16.74
N ALA A 166 9.16 -18.84 17.77
CA ALA A 166 10.00 -17.67 17.59
C ALA A 166 11.38 -18.06 16.98
N ARG A 167 12.01 -19.13 17.46
CA ARG A 167 13.26 -19.61 16.85
C ARG A 167 13.10 -20.09 15.40
N TRP A 168 11.98 -20.74 15.09
CA TRP A 168 11.69 -21.18 13.74
C TRP A 168 11.48 -20.00 12.78
N LEU A 169 10.67 -19.00 13.18
CA LEU A 169 10.46 -17.76 12.43
C LEU A 169 11.77 -16.99 12.25
N GLY A 170 12.55 -16.83 13.34
CA GLY A 170 13.87 -16.16 13.29
C GLY A 170 14.81 -16.83 12.30
N ALA A 171 14.94 -18.15 12.32
CA ALA A 171 15.77 -18.90 11.38
C ALA A 171 15.30 -18.77 9.93
N TRP A 172 14.00 -18.62 9.67
CA TRP A 172 13.48 -18.32 8.35
C TRP A 172 13.86 -16.91 7.91
N LEU A 173 13.63 -15.92 8.79
CA LEU A 173 13.96 -14.52 8.53
C LEU A 173 15.47 -14.31 8.31
N ASP A 174 16.34 -15.03 9.04
CA ASP A 174 17.79 -14.99 8.81
C ASP A 174 18.15 -15.44 7.40
N ARG A 175 17.49 -16.47 6.88
CA ARG A 175 17.70 -16.90 5.48
C ARG A 175 17.18 -15.87 4.47
N LEU A 176 16.00 -15.30 4.72
CA LEU A 176 15.45 -14.24 3.86
C LEU A 176 16.33 -13.00 3.86
N ALA A 177 16.88 -12.62 5.01
CA ALA A 177 17.73 -11.45 5.17
C ALA A 177 18.96 -11.47 4.24
N VAL A 178 19.53 -12.66 3.97
CA VAL A 178 20.68 -12.80 3.07
C VAL A 178 20.37 -12.26 1.67
N ALA A 179 19.17 -12.47 1.17
CA ALA A 179 18.75 -11.97 -0.14
C ALA A 179 18.04 -10.59 -0.05
N ALA A 180 17.30 -10.34 1.02
CA ALA A 180 16.46 -9.15 1.15
C ALA A 180 17.22 -7.87 1.55
N LEU A 181 18.32 -7.98 2.30
CA LEU A 181 18.98 -6.84 2.95
C LEU A 181 20.34 -6.39 2.38
N PRO A 182 20.91 -6.93 1.27
CA PRO A 182 22.19 -6.45 0.78
C PRO A 182 22.04 -5.04 0.21
N ALA A 183 22.85 -4.09 0.63
CA ALA A 183 23.02 -2.71 0.15
C ALA A 183 21.72 -1.85 0.13
N PRO A 184 21.79 -0.54 0.35
CA PRO A 184 20.63 0.34 0.22
C PRO A 184 20.07 0.27 -1.21
N ALA A 185 18.75 0.12 -1.33
CA ALA A 185 18.06 0.21 -2.60
C ALA A 185 18.16 1.64 -3.15
N VAL A 186 18.09 1.78 -4.47
CA VAL A 186 17.90 3.09 -5.10
C VAL A 186 16.51 3.59 -4.71
N GLU A 187 16.43 4.82 -4.22
CA GLU A 187 15.15 5.42 -3.88
C GLU A 187 14.39 5.80 -5.14
N ARG A 188 13.20 5.24 -5.30
CA ARG A 188 12.27 5.52 -6.39
C ARG A 188 11.05 6.28 -5.88
N PHE A 189 10.31 6.88 -6.79
CA PHE A 189 9.00 7.45 -6.48
C PHE A 189 7.98 6.31 -6.35
N LEU A 190 7.27 6.25 -5.24
CA LEU A 190 6.39 5.16 -4.82
C LEU A 190 4.98 5.68 -4.52
N HIS A 191 3.98 4.81 -4.75
CA HIS A 191 2.61 5.02 -4.29
C HIS A 191 2.48 4.74 -2.77
N ARG A 192 3.06 3.65 -2.30
CA ARG A 192 3.14 3.17 -0.91
C ARG A 192 1.84 2.68 -0.29
N ASP A 193 0.75 2.68 -1.06
CA ASP A 193 -0.54 2.12 -0.62
C ASP A 193 -1.37 1.53 -1.79
N PRO A 194 -0.81 0.65 -2.64
CA PRO A 194 -1.51 0.09 -3.80
C PRO A 194 -2.41 -1.09 -3.39
N GLN A 195 -3.32 -0.86 -2.45
CA GLN A 195 -4.27 -1.85 -1.96
C GLN A 195 -5.42 -2.06 -2.95
N ALA A 196 -6.07 -3.22 -2.89
CA ALA A 196 -7.25 -3.51 -3.72
C ALA A 196 -8.41 -2.52 -3.51
N THR A 197 -8.45 -1.82 -2.38
CA THR A 197 -9.38 -0.71 -2.10
C THR A 197 -9.11 0.52 -2.94
N ASN A 198 -7.86 0.71 -3.38
CA ASN A 198 -7.40 1.86 -4.16
C ASN A 198 -7.27 1.54 -5.65
N ILE A 199 -7.47 0.29 -6.06
CA ILE A 199 -7.44 -0.15 -7.45
C ILE A 199 -8.86 -0.14 -8.00
N MET A 200 -9.09 0.63 -9.06
CA MET A 200 -10.40 0.78 -9.71
C MET A 200 -10.49 -0.03 -10.99
N VAL A 201 -11.60 -0.74 -11.13
CA VAL A 201 -11.96 -1.46 -12.37
C VAL A 201 -13.26 -0.93 -12.94
N GLY A 202 -13.48 -1.18 -14.21
CA GLY A 202 -14.67 -0.70 -14.95
C GLY A 202 -15.98 -1.12 -14.30
N PRO A 203 -17.06 -0.34 -14.47
CA PRO A 203 -18.32 -0.58 -13.75
C PRO A 203 -19.04 -1.88 -14.19
N GLY A 204 -18.73 -2.38 -15.36
CA GLY A 204 -19.30 -3.62 -15.93
C GLY A 204 -18.26 -4.60 -16.48
N SER A 205 -16.96 -4.34 -16.21
CA SER A 205 -15.85 -5.17 -16.67
C SER A 205 -14.79 -5.33 -15.57
N LEU A 206 -13.78 -6.15 -15.82
CA LEU A 206 -12.58 -6.27 -15.00
C LEU A 206 -11.40 -5.48 -15.58
N ASP A 207 -11.66 -4.51 -16.47
CA ASP A 207 -10.60 -3.66 -16.99
C ASP A 207 -10.09 -2.71 -15.90
N TYR A 208 -8.80 -2.73 -15.65
CA TYR A 208 -8.17 -1.79 -14.73
C TYR A 208 -8.22 -0.36 -15.30
N ILE A 209 -8.70 0.59 -14.52
CA ILE A 209 -8.92 1.97 -14.98
C ILE A 209 -8.08 3.01 -14.23
N ALA A 210 -7.80 2.83 -12.94
CA ALA A 210 -6.98 3.77 -12.19
C ALA A 210 -6.54 3.21 -10.83
N ILE A 211 -5.48 3.82 -10.29
CA ILE A 211 -5.10 3.71 -8.88
C ILE A 211 -5.37 5.03 -8.17
N LEU A 212 -5.96 4.96 -6.97
CA LEU A 212 -6.39 6.09 -6.15
C LEU A 212 -5.54 6.21 -4.88
N ASP A 213 -5.73 7.32 -4.16
CA ASP A 213 -5.22 7.57 -2.80
C ASP A 213 -3.70 7.69 -2.72
N TRP A 214 -3.20 8.81 -3.22
CA TRP A 214 -1.78 9.16 -3.29
C TRP A 214 -1.22 9.82 -2.01
N GLY A 215 -2.02 9.92 -0.95
CA GLY A 215 -1.63 10.59 0.30
C GLY A 215 -0.44 9.96 1.02
N CYS A 216 -0.13 8.68 0.72
CA CYS A 216 1.03 7.98 1.24
C CYS A 216 2.26 8.04 0.32
N ALA A 217 2.17 8.66 -0.86
CA ALA A 217 3.24 8.65 -1.84
C ALA A 217 4.56 9.18 -1.27
N GLY A 218 5.65 8.55 -1.66
CA GLY A 218 6.95 8.83 -1.08
C GLY A 218 8.12 8.34 -1.92
N ARG A 219 9.32 8.33 -1.32
CA ARG A 219 10.50 7.71 -1.93
C ARG A 219 10.93 6.50 -1.12
N GLY A 220 11.53 5.52 -1.79
CA GLY A 220 12.04 4.32 -1.15
C GLY A 220 12.36 3.18 -2.10
N ASP A 221 12.60 2.01 -1.54
CA ASP A 221 12.78 0.77 -2.29
C ASP A 221 11.47 0.39 -3.00
N PRO A 222 11.46 0.16 -4.33
CA PRO A 222 10.27 -0.27 -5.07
C PRO A 222 9.54 -1.48 -4.48
N ALA A 223 10.23 -2.36 -3.76
CA ALA A 223 9.59 -3.49 -3.08
C ALA A 223 8.49 -3.07 -2.09
N TRP A 224 8.46 -1.81 -1.63
CA TRP A 224 7.39 -1.29 -0.79
C TRP A 224 6.04 -1.18 -1.50
N ASP A 225 6.00 -0.98 -2.80
CA ASP A 225 4.75 -0.87 -3.56
C ASP A 225 4.09 -2.24 -3.83
N PHE A 226 4.78 -3.33 -3.54
CA PHE A 226 4.20 -4.68 -3.57
C PHE A 226 3.62 -5.11 -2.22
N PHE A 227 3.84 -4.32 -1.18
CA PHE A 227 3.19 -4.41 0.10
C PHE A 227 1.84 -3.65 0.03
N GLY A 228 0.81 -4.10 0.71
CA GLY A 228 -0.54 -3.51 0.63
C GLY A 228 -1.52 -4.36 -0.18
N MET A 229 -1.02 -5.10 -1.16
CA MET A 229 -1.81 -6.06 -1.93
C MET A 229 -1.68 -7.49 -1.39
N PRO A 230 -2.61 -8.40 -1.69
CA PRO A 230 -2.47 -9.80 -1.35
C PRO A 230 -1.17 -10.39 -1.93
N LEU A 231 -0.41 -11.16 -1.13
CA LEU A 231 0.84 -11.75 -1.60
C LEU A 231 0.64 -12.65 -2.83
N ARG A 232 -0.53 -13.31 -2.95
CA ARG A 232 -0.91 -14.11 -4.12
C ARG A 232 -1.15 -13.28 -5.39
N ALA A 233 -1.37 -11.97 -5.27
CA ALA A 233 -1.43 -11.06 -6.42
C ALA A 233 -0.03 -10.67 -6.93
N VAL A 234 0.96 -10.64 -6.04
CA VAL A 234 2.29 -10.12 -6.33
C VAL A 234 2.99 -10.76 -7.52
N PRO A 235 2.92 -12.09 -7.77
CA PRO A 235 3.50 -12.67 -8.97
C PRO A 235 2.98 -12.04 -10.27
N PHE A 236 1.69 -11.75 -10.37
CA PHE A 236 1.10 -11.09 -11.55
C PHE A 236 1.54 -9.63 -11.65
N VAL A 237 1.61 -8.92 -10.53
CA VAL A 237 2.09 -7.53 -10.49
C VAL A 237 3.54 -7.45 -10.92
N LEU A 238 4.42 -8.36 -10.43
CA LEU A 238 5.82 -8.45 -10.83
C LEU A 238 5.98 -8.78 -12.32
N GLU A 239 5.15 -9.68 -12.84
CA GLU A 239 5.13 -10.00 -14.27
C GLU A 239 4.85 -8.73 -15.08
N GLY A 240 3.77 -8.01 -14.79
CA GLY A 240 3.45 -6.76 -15.47
C GLY A 240 4.50 -5.66 -15.28
N HIS A 241 5.10 -5.56 -14.08
CA HIS A 241 6.18 -4.61 -13.82
C HIS A 241 7.40 -4.90 -14.71
N ARG A 242 7.83 -6.16 -14.79
CA ARG A 242 8.99 -6.62 -15.58
C ARG A 242 8.78 -6.44 -17.08
N GLU A 243 7.55 -6.44 -17.59
CA GLU A 243 7.24 -6.12 -18.99
C GLU A 243 7.62 -4.68 -19.36
N VAL A 244 7.62 -3.75 -18.40
CA VAL A 244 7.98 -2.34 -18.60
C VAL A 244 9.42 -2.09 -18.20
N ALA A 245 9.82 -2.51 -17.01
CA ALA A 245 11.17 -2.41 -16.48
C ALA A 245 11.40 -3.43 -15.36
N PRO A 246 12.59 -4.02 -15.21
CA PRO A 246 12.93 -4.79 -14.01
C PRO A 246 12.99 -3.88 -12.78
N LEU A 247 12.78 -4.43 -11.59
CA LEU A 247 13.06 -3.71 -10.34
C LEU A 247 14.57 -3.47 -10.18
N ASP A 248 14.94 -2.42 -9.49
CA ASP A 248 16.34 -2.30 -9.03
C ASP A 248 16.72 -3.54 -8.22
N ARG A 249 17.80 -4.22 -8.60
CA ARG A 249 18.22 -5.52 -8.04
C ARG A 249 17.11 -6.57 -8.15
N ASP A 250 16.60 -6.76 -9.35
CA ASP A 250 15.44 -7.63 -9.64
C ASP A 250 15.66 -9.08 -9.20
N GLU A 251 16.92 -9.56 -9.17
CA GLU A 251 17.30 -10.87 -8.68
C GLU A 251 16.96 -11.12 -7.20
N THR A 252 16.69 -10.07 -6.44
CA THR A 252 16.29 -10.13 -5.02
C THR A 252 14.88 -9.64 -4.76
N ALA A 253 14.12 -9.32 -5.81
CA ALA A 253 12.82 -8.68 -5.71
C ALA A 253 11.84 -9.48 -4.83
N GLU A 254 11.69 -10.76 -5.11
CA GLU A 254 10.77 -11.65 -4.38
C GLU A 254 11.13 -11.75 -2.89
N ALA A 255 12.42 -11.85 -2.57
CA ALA A 255 12.85 -11.91 -1.18
C ALA A 255 12.59 -10.59 -0.44
N ARG A 256 12.85 -9.44 -1.07
CA ARG A 256 12.56 -8.12 -0.49
C ARG A 256 11.07 -7.90 -0.27
N ILE A 257 10.25 -8.28 -1.24
CA ILE A 257 8.80 -8.17 -1.15
C ILE A 257 8.27 -9.08 -0.04
N LEU A 258 8.68 -10.34 0.00
CA LEU A 258 8.28 -11.28 1.05
C LEU A 258 8.70 -10.79 2.43
N TRP A 259 9.91 -10.24 2.57
CA TRP A 259 10.40 -9.61 3.79
C TRP A 259 9.43 -8.53 4.30
N ARG A 260 8.91 -7.67 3.41
CA ARG A 260 7.95 -6.62 3.76
C ARG A 260 6.60 -7.19 4.18
N HIS A 261 6.12 -8.21 3.48
CA HIS A 261 4.87 -8.89 3.86
C HIS A 261 4.96 -9.52 5.25
N VAL A 262 6.06 -10.22 5.56
CA VAL A 262 6.26 -10.82 6.88
C VAL A 262 6.45 -9.74 7.96
N GLN A 263 7.23 -8.70 7.69
CA GLN A 263 7.41 -7.55 8.57
C GLN A 263 6.06 -6.93 8.97
N TRP A 264 5.20 -6.68 8.00
CA TRP A 264 3.89 -6.10 8.24
C TRP A 264 2.96 -7.06 9.00
N SER A 265 2.94 -8.33 8.61
CA SER A 265 2.17 -9.37 9.30
C SER A 265 2.45 -9.37 10.80
N LEU A 266 3.72 -9.31 11.19
CA LEU A 266 4.16 -9.28 12.57
C LEU A 266 3.84 -7.95 13.27
N ALA A 267 3.95 -6.83 12.55
CA ALA A 267 3.71 -5.50 13.11
C ALA A 267 2.25 -5.27 13.49
N ILE A 268 1.30 -5.81 12.73
CA ILE A 268 -0.14 -5.58 12.96
C ILE A 268 -0.80 -6.60 13.91
N LEU A 269 -0.14 -7.71 14.23
CA LEU A 269 -0.70 -8.74 15.13
C LEU A 269 -1.32 -8.18 16.41
N PRO A 270 -0.74 -7.17 17.10
CA PRO A 270 -1.31 -6.62 18.35
C PRO A 270 -2.57 -5.76 18.13
N ARG A 271 -2.95 -5.45 16.90
CA ARG A 271 -4.17 -4.68 16.65
C ARG A 271 -5.39 -5.51 17.03
N GLY A 272 -6.34 -4.89 17.72
CA GLY A 272 -7.60 -5.54 18.04
C GLY A 272 -8.42 -5.85 16.78
N ALA A 273 -9.08 -6.98 16.75
CA ALA A 273 -10.07 -7.29 15.73
C ALA A 273 -11.34 -6.46 15.99
N ALA A 274 -11.94 -5.92 14.92
CA ALA A 274 -13.22 -5.22 14.98
C ALA A 274 -14.08 -5.56 13.77
N PRO A 275 -15.43 -5.51 13.91
CA PRO A 275 -16.33 -5.63 12.76
C PRO A 275 -16.09 -4.51 11.74
N GLY A 276 -16.27 -4.81 10.47
CA GLY A 276 -16.17 -3.83 9.38
C GLY A 276 -14.77 -3.47 8.91
N LEU A 277 -13.71 -4.01 9.53
CA LEU A 277 -12.34 -3.83 9.05
C LEU A 277 -12.18 -4.40 7.63
N SER A 278 -11.52 -3.65 6.76
CA SER A 278 -11.07 -4.12 5.45
C SER A 278 -10.07 -5.27 5.61
N TRP A 279 -9.80 -6.00 4.52
CA TRP A 279 -8.85 -7.11 4.55
C TRP A 279 -7.50 -6.70 5.15
N GLY A 280 -6.90 -5.62 4.67
CA GLY A 280 -5.57 -5.16 5.08
C GLY A 280 -5.48 -4.65 6.53
N GLU A 281 -6.62 -4.39 7.17
CA GLU A 281 -6.69 -3.91 8.56
C GLU A 281 -6.87 -5.05 9.58
N ARG A 282 -7.27 -6.24 9.13
CA ARG A 282 -7.50 -7.40 10.01
C ARG A 282 -6.18 -7.97 10.50
N PRO A 283 -5.99 -8.17 11.82
CA PRO A 283 -4.70 -8.57 12.41
C PRO A 283 -4.06 -9.82 11.81
N LEU A 284 -4.88 -10.84 11.51
CA LEU A 284 -4.40 -12.12 11.01
C LEU A 284 -4.36 -12.22 9.48
N ALA A 285 -4.97 -11.28 8.75
CA ALA A 285 -5.14 -11.40 7.30
C ALA A 285 -3.80 -11.57 6.56
N TRP A 286 -2.80 -10.81 6.92
CA TRP A 286 -1.48 -10.85 6.31
C TRP A 286 -0.72 -12.13 6.60
N LEU A 287 -0.80 -12.63 7.84
CA LEU A 287 -0.16 -13.88 8.21
C LEU A 287 -0.82 -15.07 7.51
N LEU A 288 -2.16 -15.07 7.44
CA LEU A 288 -2.92 -16.07 6.70
C LEU A 288 -2.62 -16.01 5.20
N GLU A 289 -2.41 -14.82 4.65
CA GLU A 289 -2.07 -14.65 3.25
C GLU A 289 -0.68 -15.24 2.92
N VAL A 290 0.32 -15.01 3.78
CA VAL A 290 1.64 -15.65 3.64
C VAL A 290 1.52 -17.17 3.70
N LEU A 291 0.70 -17.71 4.62
CA LEU A 291 0.46 -19.14 4.74
C LEU A 291 -0.22 -19.70 3.48
N ARG A 292 -1.31 -19.08 3.02
CA ARG A 292 -2.04 -19.47 1.81
C ARG A 292 -1.14 -19.47 0.59
N PHE A 293 -0.34 -18.42 0.43
CA PHE A 293 0.59 -18.29 -0.68
C PHE A 293 1.51 -19.50 -0.82
N PHE A 294 2.12 -19.97 0.27
CA PHE A 294 2.99 -21.15 0.21
C PHE A 294 2.25 -22.47 0.13
N LEU A 295 1.02 -22.56 0.65
CA LEU A 295 0.17 -23.74 0.44
C LEU A 295 -0.24 -23.93 -1.02
N ASP A 296 -0.43 -22.84 -1.76
CA ASP A 296 -0.75 -22.83 -3.19
C ASP A 296 0.49 -23.15 -4.07
N GLN A 297 1.63 -23.48 -3.47
CA GLN A 297 2.87 -23.86 -4.15
C GLN A 297 3.30 -22.86 -5.23
N PRO A 298 3.66 -21.64 -4.88
CA PRO A 298 4.01 -20.62 -5.85
C PRO A 298 5.19 -21.05 -6.73
N PRO A 299 5.33 -20.48 -7.96
CA PRO A 299 6.43 -20.82 -8.84
C PRO A 299 7.79 -20.39 -8.26
N PRO A 300 8.93 -20.93 -8.77
CA PRO A 300 10.23 -20.36 -8.49
C PRO A 300 10.29 -18.88 -8.93
N PRO A 301 11.06 -18.00 -8.22
CA PRO A 301 11.90 -18.32 -7.08
C PRO A 301 11.13 -18.30 -5.73
N TRP A 302 9.85 -17.97 -5.70
CA TRP A 302 9.05 -17.87 -4.48
C TRP A 302 9.08 -19.13 -3.62
N ARG A 303 8.98 -20.31 -4.26
CA ARG A 303 8.98 -21.60 -3.55
C ARG A 303 10.26 -21.82 -2.76
N GLU A 304 11.37 -21.32 -3.25
CA GLU A 304 12.68 -21.46 -2.59
C GLU A 304 12.80 -20.59 -1.34
N LEU A 305 11.99 -19.55 -1.24
CA LEU A 305 11.91 -18.65 -0.10
C LEU A 305 11.01 -19.18 1.03
N ALA A 306 10.34 -20.31 0.84
CA ALA A 306 9.42 -20.89 1.82
C ALA A 306 10.12 -21.17 3.16
N PRO A 307 9.39 -21.07 4.29
CA PRO A 307 9.91 -21.51 5.57
C PRO A 307 10.21 -23.02 5.56
N SER A 308 11.23 -23.45 6.34
CA SER A 308 11.52 -24.87 6.46
C SER A 308 10.38 -25.61 7.15
N THR A 309 9.96 -26.74 6.62
CA THR A 309 8.96 -27.62 7.24
C THR A 309 9.51 -28.38 8.45
N SER A 310 10.82 -28.38 8.69
CA SER A 310 11.49 -29.15 9.73
C SER A 310 11.98 -28.26 10.88
N PHE A 311 11.34 -28.34 12.03
CA PHE A 311 11.82 -27.76 13.29
C PHE A 311 13.19 -28.34 13.74
N ARG A 312 13.54 -29.55 13.30
CA ARG A 312 14.78 -30.23 13.75
C ARG A 312 16.05 -29.65 13.14
N ARG A 313 16.01 -28.98 11.99
CA ARG A 313 17.22 -28.40 11.35
C ARG A 313 17.71 -27.12 12.05
N ALA A 314 16.88 -26.43 12.80
CA ALA A 314 17.26 -25.22 13.53
C ALA A 314 18.17 -25.50 14.75
N GLN A 315 18.25 -26.73 15.23
CA GLN A 315 19.09 -27.12 16.38
C GLN A 315 20.54 -27.50 16.01
N ALA A 316 20.84 -27.69 14.73
CA ALA A 316 22.16 -28.17 14.29
C ALA A 316 23.25 -27.07 14.15
N ALA A 317 22.91 -25.81 14.38
CA ALA A 317 23.85 -24.68 14.31
C ALA A 317 24.24 -24.07 15.66
N GLY A 318 23.98 -24.75 16.77
CA GLY A 318 24.46 -24.33 18.08
C GLY A 318 25.98 -24.64 18.22
N PRO A 319 26.75 -23.76 18.92
CA PRO A 319 28.17 -24.01 19.13
C PRO A 319 28.39 -25.35 19.85
N ALA A 320 29.34 -26.15 19.33
CA ALA A 320 29.76 -27.40 19.94
C ALA A 320 30.10 -27.16 21.43
N ARG A 321 29.36 -27.79 22.34
CA ARG A 321 29.73 -27.80 23.74
C ARG A 321 31.08 -28.51 23.86
N GLN A 322 32.12 -27.77 24.26
CA GLN A 322 33.36 -28.38 24.69
C GLN A 322 33.07 -29.28 25.92
N PRO A 323 33.57 -30.51 25.96
CA PRO A 323 33.46 -31.35 27.14
C PRO A 323 34.31 -30.73 28.24
N TYR A 324 33.68 -30.47 29.39
CA TYR A 324 34.43 -30.18 30.60
C TYR A 324 35.21 -31.42 30.99
N GLY A 325 36.55 -31.31 30.98
CA GLY A 325 37.46 -32.22 31.65
C GLY A 325 37.57 -31.91 33.13
#